data_9c618b58b116a86dd7396835c9b46c0e
#
_entry.id   9c618b58b116a86dd7396835c9b46c0e
#
_cell.length_a   1.000
_cell.length_b   1.000
_cell.length_c   1.000
_cell.angle_alpha   90.00
_cell.angle_beta   90.00
_cell.angle_gamma   90.00
#
_symmetry.space_group_name_H-M   'P 1'
#
loop_
_entity.id
_entity.type
_entity.pdbx_description
1 polymer ?
#
loop_
_entity_poly.entity_id
_entity_poly.type
_entity_poly.pdbx_seq_one_letter_code
_entity_poly.pdbx_strand_id
1 'polypeptide(L)'
;LFRSEKGVRSTYLIKGVTGSGKTEVYMELIAKMQKAGRQAIVLIPEIALTYQTVQRFTARFGDRVSVMNSTLSVGEKQDQCRRAERGELDVIIGPRSALFVPFPNLGMILMDEEHELSYKSETSPKYHARETAQKLAELSGATLVLGSATPSLEAYSRAQRGDYHFYKLTKR
;
A
#
# COMPACT_ATOMS: atom_id res chain seq x y z
N LEU A 1 17.75 5.42 1.79
CA LEU A 1 17.12 6.09 2.93
C LEU A 1 16.31 5.13 3.82
N PHE A 2 15.89 4.00 3.30
CA PHE A 2 15.25 2.94 4.08
C PHE A 2 16.31 1.86 4.37
N ARG A 3 17.09 2.03 5.42
CA ARG A 3 17.88 0.94 6.00
C ARG A 3 16.90 0.07 6.79
N SER A 4 16.53 -1.10 6.25
CA SER A 4 15.98 -2.15 7.07
C SER A 4 17.13 -2.67 7.94
N GLU A 5 17.26 -2.15 9.14
CA GLU A 5 17.97 -2.88 10.18
C GLU A 5 17.21 -4.18 10.38
N LYS A 6 17.92 -5.28 10.31
CA LYS A 6 17.35 -6.63 10.46
C LYS A 6 16.47 -6.66 11.71
N GLY A 7 15.16 -6.83 11.52
CA GLY A 7 14.21 -7.12 12.59
C GLY A 7 13.38 -5.95 13.13
N VAL A 8 13.58 -4.71 12.69
CA VAL A 8 12.73 -3.59 13.15
C VAL A 8 11.60 -3.40 12.15
N ARG A 9 10.40 -3.77 12.55
CA ARG A 9 9.14 -3.54 11.85
C ARG A 9 8.84 -2.04 11.91
N SER A 10 9.01 -1.33 10.80
CA SER A 10 8.86 0.12 10.78
C SER A 10 7.65 0.53 9.98
N THR A 11 6.83 1.39 10.56
CA THR A 11 5.80 2.13 9.85
C THR A 11 6.32 3.51 9.50
N TYR A 12 6.10 3.91 8.26
CA TYR A 12 6.55 5.18 7.71
C TYR A 12 5.37 6.06 7.34
N LEU A 13 5.41 7.33 7.73
CA LEU A 13 4.44 8.34 7.31
C LEU A 13 5.13 9.33 6.38
N ILE A 14 4.66 9.40 5.14
CA ILE A 14 5.15 10.33 4.12
C ILE A 14 4.13 11.43 3.93
N LYS A 15 4.44 12.63 4.39
CA LYS A 15 3.63 13.84 4.15
C LYS A 15 4.14 14.57 2.92
N GLY A 16 3.27 14.80 1.94
CA GLY A 16 3.62 15.59 0.75
C GLY A 16 2.37 16.05 0.02
N VAL A 17 2.36 17.30 -0.41
CA VAL A 17 1.25 17.87 -1.19
C VAL A 17 1.08 17.14 -2.52
N THR A 18 -0.07 17.31 -3.17
CA THR A 18 -0.30 16.80 -4.51
C THR A 18 0.78 17.32 -5.46
N GLY A 19 1.38 16.45 -6.26
CA GLY A 19 2.48 16.78 -7.15
C GLY A 19 3.87 16.85 -6.48
N SER A 20 4.01 16.52 -5.19
CA SER A 20 5.31 16.48 -4.50
C SER A 20 6.17 15.25 -4.82
N GLY A 21 5.73 14.39 -5.72
CA GLY A 21 6.47 13.19 -6.10
C GLY A 21 6.23 11.97 -5.19
N LYS A 22 5.20 11.96 -4.35
CA LYS A 22 4.85 10.78 -3.52
C LYS A 22 4.82 9.50 -4.34
N THR A 23 4.13 9.51 -5.49
CA THR A 23 3.97 8.34 -6.35
C THR A 23 5.32 7.81 -6.86
N GLU A 24 6.27 8.69 -7.19
CA GLU A 24 7.61 8.26 -7.62
C GLU A 24 8.38 7.59 -6.48
N VAL A 25 8.26 8.13 -5.26
CA VAL A 25 8.82 7.49 -4.07
C VAL A 25 8.22 6.09 -3.87
N TYR A 26 6.90 5.95 -4.03
CA TYR A 26 6.22 4.66 -3.93
C TYR A 26 6.74 3.66 -4.96
N MET A 27 6.85 4.08 -6.21
CA MET A 27 7.36 3.21 -7.29
C MET A 27 8.81 2.78 -7.04
N GLU A 28 9.66 3.65 -6.53
CA GLU A 28 11.04 3.29 -6.16
C GLU A 28 11.09 2.27 -5.01
N LEU A 29 10.22 2.43 -4.01
CA LEU A 29 10.13 1.49 -2.90
C LEU A 29 9.65 0.12 -3.36
N ILE A 30 8.62 0.07 -4.20
CA ILE A 30 8.09 -1.16 -4.77
C ILE A 30 9.15 -1.85 -5.65
N ALA A 31 9.86 -1.10 -6.49
CA ALA A 31 10.93 -1.65 -7.31
C ALA A 31 12.05 -2.30 -6.46
N LYS A 32 12.37 -1.72 -5.29
CA LYS A 32 13.30 -2.34 -4.34
C LYS A 32 12.77 -3.62 -3.74
N MET A 33 11.47 -3.67 -3.42
CA MET A 33 10.82 -4.90 -2.91
C MET A 33 10.85 -6.00 -3.97
N GLN A 34 10.49 -5.67 -5.22
CA GLN A 34 10.52 -6.61 -6.35
C GLN A 34 11.93 -7.19 -6.59
N LYS A 35 12.96 -6.33 -6.57
CA LYS A 35 14.35 -6.77 -6.68
C LYS A 35 14.80 -7.70 -5.54
N ALA A 36 14.18 -7.55 -4.37
CA ALA A 36 14.41 -8.44 -3.23
C ALA A 36 13.55 -9.72 -3.28
N GLY A 37 12.80 -9.97 -4.37
CA GLY A 37 11.88 -11.09 -4.53
C GLY A 37 10.65 -11.00 -3.61
N ARG A 38 10.29 -9.80 -3.14
CA ARG A 38 9.15 -9.59 -2.25
C ARG A 38 8.03 -8.84 -2.96
N GLN A 39 6.80 -9.04 -2.48
CA GLN A 39 5.57 -8.56 -3.08
C GLN A 39 5.04 -7.33 -2.33
N ALA A 40 4.21 -6.54 -3.01
CA ALA A 40 3.65 -5.31 -2.45
C ALA A 40 2.14 -5.20 -2.65
N ILE A 41 1.44 -4.72 -1.63
CA ILE A 41 0.05 -4.27 -1.69
C ILE A 41 0.05 -2.74 -1.73
N VAL A 42 -0.65 -2.17 -2.71
CA VAL A 42 -0.82 -0.72 -2.85
C VAL A 42 -2.28 -0.38 -2.68
N LEU A 43 -2.61 0.26 -1.57
CA LEU A 43 -3.96 0.72 -1.29
C LEU A 43 -4.15 2.14 -1.82
N ILE A 44 -5.11 2.29 -2.68
CA ILE A 44 -5.53 3.57 -3.27
C ILE A 44 -7.04 3.68 -3.09
N PRO A 45 -7.57 4.82 -2.61
CA PRO A 45 -9.02 5.04 -2.57
C PRO A 45 -9.65 4.81 -3.94
N GLU A 46 -10.82 4.18 -3.99
CA GLU A 46 -11.44 3.79 -5.26
C GLU A 46 -11.64 4.98 -6.21
N ILE A 47 -11.96 6.15 -5.66
CA ILE A 47 -12.10 7.40 -6.40
C ILE A 47 -10.78 7.87 -7.05
N ALA A 48 -9.63 7.52 -6.48
CA ALA A 48 -8.30 7.86 -6.99
C ALA A 48 -7.68 6.75 -7.85
N LEU A 49 -8.34 5.59 -7.93
CA LEU A 49 -7.90 4.44 -8.74
C LEU A 49 -8.28 4.64 -10.21
N THR A 50 -7.69 5.64 -10.83
CA THR A 50 -7.95 5.98 -12.23
C THR A 50 -7.15 5.10 -13.19
N TYR A 51 -7.57 5.06 -14.43
CA TYR A 51 -6.84 4.38 -15.52
C TYR A 51 -5.39 4.88 -15.63
N GLN A 52 -5.16 6.18 -15.52
CA GLN A 52 -3.82 6.77 -15.54
C GLN A 52 -2.95 6.28 -14.40
N THR A 53 -3.52 6.16 -13.19
CA THR A 53 -2.81 5.62 -12.03
C THR A 53 -2.37 4.19 -12.29
N VAL A 54 -3.29 3.34 -12.75
CA VAL A 54 -3.00 1.93 -13.08
C VAL A 54 -1.94 1.82 -14.18
N GLN A 55 -2.07 2.60 -15.25
CA GLN A 55 -1.09 2.60 -16.35
C GLN A 55 0.32 2.93 -15.89
N ARG A 56 0.50 3.87 -14.96
CA ARG A 56 1.82 4.21 -14.42
C ARG A 56 2.49 3.01 -13.76
N PHE A 57 1.75 2.25 -12.99
CA PHE A 57 2.27 1.04 -12.34
C PHE A 57 2.55 -0.06 -13.37
N THR A 58 1.63 -0.31 -14.29
CA THR A 58 1.82 -1.32 -15.34
C THR A 58 2.99 -1.00 -16.26
N ALA A 59 3.17 0.27 -16.64
CA ALA A 59 4.31 0.70 -17.44
C ALA A 59 5.66 0.45 -16.74
N ARG A 60 5.69 0.53 -15.40
CA ARG A 60 6.93 0.33 -14.65
C ARG A 60 7.19 -1.12 -14.26
N PHE A 61 6.15 -1.87 -13.94
CA PHE A 61 6.28 -3.22 -13.35
C PHE A 61 5.75 -4.35 -14.25
N GLY A 62 5.21 -4.01 -15.43
CA GLY A 62 4.76 -4.98 -16.44
C GLY A 62 3.55 -5.80 -16.00
N ASP A 63 3.47 -7.03 -16.53
CA ASP A 63 2.33 -7.93 -16.36
C ASP A 63 2.22 -8.55 -14.95
N ARG A 64 3.19 -8.29 -14.09
CA ARG A 64 3.18 -8.76 -12.70
C ARG A 64 2.47 -7.81 -11.74
N VAL A 65 1.76 -6.81 -12.30
CA VAL A 65 0.83 -5.91 -11.60
C VAL A 65 -0.59 -6.32 -11.88
N SER A 66 -1.43 -6.34 -10.86
CA SER A 66 -2.86 -6.50 -11.04
C SER A 66 -3.65 -5.50 -10.20
N VAL A 67 -4.92 -5.34 -10.55
CA VAL A 67 -5.83 -4.39 -9.91
C VAL A 67 -7.00 -5.14 -9.30
N MET A 68 -7.27 -4.83 -8.03
CA MET A 68 -8.48 -5.24 -7.33
C MET A 68 -9.42 -4.03 -7.26
N ASN A 69 -10.65 -4.16 -7.72
CA ASN A 69 -11.64 -3.10 -7.63
C ASN A 69 -13.05 -3.67 -7.42
N SER A 70 -14.04 -2.80 -7.22
CA SER A 70 -15.43 -3.19 -6.98
C SER A 70 -16.10 -3.80 -8.20
N THR A 71 -15.65 -3.46 -9.42
CA THR A 71 -16.27 -3.91 -10.69
C THR A 71 -15.89 -5.33 -11.06
N LEU A 72 -14.85 -5.89 -10.48
CA LEU A 72 -14.47 -7.29 -10.69
C LEU A 72 -15.52 -8.24 -10.13
N SER A 73 -15.90 -9.24 -10.92
CA SER A 73 -16.72 -10.36 -10.48
C SER A 73 -16.02 -11.18 -9.39
N VAL A 74 -16.77 -12.00 -8.70
CA VAL A 74 -16.21 -12.91 -7.67
C VAL A 74 -15.16 -13.85 -8.28
N GLY A 75 -15.38 -14.36 -9.50
CA GLY A 75 -14.45 -15.24 -10.19
C GLY A 75 -13.14 -14.53 -10.54
N GLU A 76 -13.19 -13.30 -11.04
CA GLU A 76 -12.01 -12.51 -11.35
C GLU A 76 -11.21 -12.18 -10.08
N LYS A 77 -11.88 -11.85 -8.98
CA LYS A 77 -11.21 -11.63 -7.68
C LYS A 77 -10.49 -12.90 -7.19
N GLN A 78 -11.15 -14.05 -7.32
CA GLN A 78 -10.53 -15.33 -6.97
C GLN A 78 -9.32 -15.65 -7.85
N ASP A 79 -9.39 -15.35 -9.14
CA ASP A 79 -8.28 -15.55 -10.06
C ASP A 79 -7.07 -14.69 -9.68
N GLN A 80 -7.28 -13.42 -9.33
CA GLN A 80 -6.20 -12.55 -8.83
C GLN A 80 -5.57 -13.11 -7.54
N CYS A 81 -6.37 -13.62 -6.62
CA CYS A 81 -5.86 -14.25 -5.41
C CYS A 81 -5.00 -15.49 -5.72
N ARG A 82 -5.46 -16.36 -6.62
CA ARG A 82 -4.69 -17.54 -7.05
C ARG A 82 -3.38 -17.18 -7.73
N ARG A 83 -3.38 -16.15 -8.58
CA ARG A 83 -2.17 -15.65 -9.23
C ARG A 83 -1.18 -15.09 -8.20
N ALA A 84 -1.68 -14.36 -7.19
CA ALA A 84 -0.86 -13.86 -6.10
C ALA A 84 -0.23 -15.01 -5.28
N GLU A 85 -1.02 -16.02 -4.89
CA GLU A 85 -0.54 -17.21 -4.16
C GLU A 85 0.53 -17.98 -4.92
N ARG A 86 0.42 -18.07 -6.25
CA ARG A 86 1.40 -18.75 -7.12
C ARG A 86 2.65 -17.92 -7.39
N GLY A 87 2.73 -16.69 -6.86
CA GLY A 87 3.86 -15.79 -7.11
C GLY A 87 3.90 -15.25 -8.54
N GLU A 88 2.79 -15.26 -9.26
CA GLU A 88 2.66 -14.69 -10.61
C GLU A 88 2.53 -13.17 -10.58
N LEU A 89 2.16 -12.61 -9.42
CA LEU A 89 2.04 -11.17 -9.19
C LEU A 89 3.07 -10.68 -8.19
N ASP A 90 3.65 -9.51 -8.46
CA ASP A 90 4.53 -8.79 -7.54
C ASP A 90 3.81 -7.64 -6.84
N VAL A 91 2.81 -7.07 -7.51
CA VAL A 91 2.07 -5.90 -7.00
C VAL A 91 0.58 -6.08 -7.22
N ILE A 92 -0.20 -5.84 -6.19
CA ILE A 92 -1.65 -5.66 -6.28
C ILE A 92 -2.02 -4.23 -5.90
N ILE A 93 -2.86 -3.59 -6.71
CA ILE A 93 -3.35 -2.23 -6.47
C ILE A 93 -4.85 -2.29 -6.26
N GLY A 94 -5.36 -1.61 -5.27
CA GLY A 94 -6.80 -1.58 -5.07
C GLY A 94 -7.23 -0.82 -3.83
N PRO A 95 -8.55 -0.77 -3.57
CA PRO A 95 -9.10 -0.22 -2.35
C PRO A 95 -8.81 -1.13 -1.15
N ARG A 96 -9.39 -0.83 -0.01
CA ARG A 96 -9.18 -1.59 1.24
C ARG A 96 -9.28 -3.12 1.11
N SER A 97 -10.07 -3.62 0.16
CA SER A 97 -10.22 -5.08 -0.07
C SER A 97 -8.96 -5.75 -0.61
N ALA A 98 -8.05 -5.01 -1.21
CA ALA A 98 -6.77 -5.54 -1.68
C ALA A 98 -5.86 -6.04 -0.54
N LEU A 99 -6.12 -5.62 0.72
CA LEU A 99 -5.41 -6.13 1.90
C LEU A 99 -5.54 -7.64 2.10
N PHE A 100 -6.59 -8.24 1.56
CA PHE A 100 -6.89 -9.66 1.75
C PHE A 100 -6.36 -10.56 0.63
N VAL A 101 -5.57 -10.00 -0.29
CA VAL A 101 -4.89 -10.80 -1.32
C VAL A 101 -3.73 -11.58 -0.68
N PRO A 102 -3.72 -12.92 -0.83
CA PRO A 102 -2.81 -13.78 -0.09
C PRO A 102 -1.43 -13.86 -0.75
N PHE A 103 -0.60 -12.87 -0.51
CA PHE A 103 0.78 -12.88 -0.96
C PHE A 103 1.68 -13.73 -0.04
N PRO A 104 2.36 -14.77 -0.54
CA PRO A 104 3.22 -15.64 0.27
C PRO A 104 4.50 -14.95 0.77
N ASN A 105 4.97 -13.93 0.08
CA ASN A 105 6.20 -13.20 0.43
C ASN A 105 5.98 -11.69 0.46
N LEU A 106 4.96 -11.25 1.20
CA LEU A 106 4.62 -9.84 1.32
C LEU A 106 5.76 -9.05 1.98
N GLY A 107 6.24 -8.01 1.29
CA GLY A 107 7.35 -7.14 1.73
C GLY A 107 6.95 -5.74 2.09
N MET A 108 5.84 -5.27 1.50
CA MET A 108 5.39 -3.89 1.68
C MET A 108 3.88 -3.80 1.58
N ILE A 109 3.31 -2.96 2.42
CA ILE A 109 1.95 -2.42 2.28
C ILE A 109 2.09 -0.92 2.18
N LEU A 110 1.59 -0.35 1.09
CA LEU A 110 1.55 1.07 0.86
C LEU A 110 0.09 1.52 0.89
N MET A 111 -0.21 2.57 1.64
CA MET A 111 -1.54 3.18 1.71
C MET A 111 -1.43 4.65 1.31
N ASP A 112 -1.93 4.98 0.13
CA ASP A 112 -2.01 6.37 -0.32
C ASP A 112 -3.29 7.04 0.20
N GLU A 113 -3.21 8.36 0.43
CA GLU A 113 -4.26 9.18 1.04
C GLU A 113 -4.88 8.52 2.30
N GLU A 114 -3.99 8.16 3.27
CA GLU A 114 -4.35 7.35 4.46
C GLU A 114 -5.48 7.95 5.32
N HIS A 115 -5.75 9.25 5.16
CA HIS A 115 -6.80 9.99 5.85
C HIS A 115 -8.20 9.76 5.27
N GLU A 116 -8.30 9.10 4.10
CA GLU A 116 -9.58 8.90 3.41
C GLU A 116 -10.55 8.02 4.20
N LEU A 117 -11.78 8.50 4.35
CA LEU A 117 -12.83 7.80 5.10
C LEU A 117 -13.21 6.46 4.48
N SER A 118 -12.99 6.28 3.17
CA SER A 118 -13.26 5.03 2.45
C SER A 118 -12.44 3.84 2.96
N TYR A 119 -11.40 4.09 3.74
CA TYR A 119 -10.62 3.04 4.40
C TYR A 119 -11.29 2.45 5.64
N LYS A 120 -12.38 3.05 6.12
CA LYS A 120 -13.22 2.50 7.17
C LYS A 120 -14.34 1.66 6.55
N SER A 121 -14.49 0.41 6.98
CA SER A 121 -15.62 -0.43 6.57
C SER A 121 -16.81 -0.16 7.48
N GLU A 122 -17.91 0.31 6.90
CA GLU A 122 -19.18 0.51 7.62
C GLU A 122 -20.05 -0.76 7.66
N THR A 123 -19.78 -1.71 6.77
CA THR A 123 -20.46 -3.00 6.69
C THR A 123 -19.69 -4.08 7.45
N SER A 124 -20.38 -5.12 7.90
CA SER A 124 -19.76 -6.27 8.58
C SER A 124 -18.92 -7.12 7.58
N PRO A 125 -17.71 -7.51 7.96
CA PRO A 125 -17.00 -7.15 9.19
C PRO A 125 -16.54 -5.69 9.18
N LYS A 126 -16.78 -4.97 10.27
CA LYS A 126 -16.30 -3.58 10.44
C LYS A 126 -14.81 -3.58 10.76
N TYR A 127 -14.01 -2.87 9.96
CA TYR A 127 -12.57 -2.72 10.18
C TYR A 127 -12.06 -1.39 9.60
N HIS A 128 -10.91 -0.97 10.05
CA HIS A 128 -10.18 0.15 9.46
C HIS A 128 -8.94 -0.39 8.72
N ALA A 129 -8.80 -0.04 7.44
CA ALA A 129 -7.73 -0.57 6.59
C ALA A 129 -6.33 -0.28 7.14
N ARG A 130 -6.08 0.88 7.76
CA ARG A 130 -4.78 1.20 8.36
C ARG A 130 -4.42 0.24 9.50
N GLU A 131 -5.34 -0.04 10.40
CA GLU A 131 -5.11 -0.95 11.53
C GLU A 131 -4.91 -2.38 11.05
N THR A 132 -5.73 -2.79 10.07
CA THR A 132 -5.60 -4.10 9.42
C THR A 132 -4.26 -4.22 8.70
N ALA A 133 -3.85 -3.19 7.94
CA ALA A 133 -2.56 -3.14 7.26
C ALA A 133 -1.39 -3.19 8.25
N GLN A 134 -1.49 -2.50 9.38
CA GLN A 134 -0.48 -2.54 10.43
C GLN A 134 -0.35 -3.95 11.00
N LYS A 135 -1.48 -4.60 11.29
CA LYS A 135 -1.48 -5.98 11.80
C LYS A 135 -0.94 -6.98 10.77
N LEU A 136 -1.33 -6.85 9.52
CA LEU A 136 -0.81 -7.67 8.43
C LEU A 136 0.70 -7.48 8.26
N ALA A 137 1.19 -6.23 8.31
CA ALA A 137 2.61 -5.93 8.24
C ALA A 137 3.40 -6.57 9.41
N GLU A 138 2.85 -6.54 10.62
CA GLU A 138 3.43 -7.23 11.78
C GLU A 138 3.54 -8.74 11.56
N LEU A 139 2.49 -9.37 11.06
CA LEU A 139 2.43 -10.83 10.88
C LEU A 139 3.33 -11.30 9.74
N SER A 140 3.44 -10.53 8.66
CA SER A 140 4.22 -10.90 7.45
C SER A 140 5.67 -10.39 7.49
N GLY A 141 6.05 -9.57 8.45
CA GLY A 141 7.33 -8.88 8.45
C GLY A 141 7.48 -7.88 7.31
N ALA A 142 6.35 -7.30 6.86
CA ALA A 142 6.32 -6.30 5.82
C ALA A 142 6.51 -4.88 6.39
N THR A 143 6.92 -3.95 5.53
CA THR A 143 6.98 -2.52 5.84
C THR A 143 5.65 -1.87 5.52
N LEU A 144 5.11 -1.06 6.44
CA LEU A 144 3.93 -0.23 6.18
C LEU A 144 4.35 1.20 5.84
N VAL A 145 3.87 1.70 4.71
CA VAL A 145 4.08 3.07 4.25
C VAL A 145 2.73 3.77 4.11
N LEU A 146 2.54 4.81 4.86
CA LEU A 146 1.35 5.68 4.84
C LEU A 146 1.69 6.97 4.11
N GLY A 147 0.92 7.34 3.12
CA GLY A 147 1.09 8.57 2.36
C GLY A 147 -0.12 9.48 2.45
N SER A 148 0.11 10.77 2.64
CA SER A 148 -0.96 11.77 2.64
C SER A 148 -0.44 13.19 2.46
N ALA A 149 -1.26 14.04 1.85
CA ALA A 149 -1.05 15.49 1.89
C ALA A 149 -1.45 16.07 3.25
N THR A 150 -2.51 15.52 3.82
CA THR A 150 -3.17 15.92 5.08
C THR A 150 -3.32 14.72 6.00
N PRO A 151 -2.23 14.25 6.65
CA PRO A 151 -2.29 13.07 7.51
C PRO A 151 -3.38 13.17 8.57
N SER A 152 -4.01 12.02 8.88
CA SER A 152 -4.96 11.93 9.98
C SER A 152 -4.31 12.31 11.32
N LEU A 153 -5.12 12.77 12.27
CA LEU A 153 -4.62 13.13 13.60
C LEU A 153 -3.92 11.96 14.29
N GLU A 154 -4.45 10.74 14.12
CA GLU A 154 -3.89 9.53 14.68
C GLU A 154 -2.52 9.21 14.09
N ALA A 155 -2.39 9.22 12.75
CA ALA A 155 -1.13 8.94 12.08
C ALA A 155 -0.08 10.01 12.42
N TYR A 156 -0.49 11.27 12.44
CA TYR A 156 0.41 12.38 12.79
C TYR A 156 0.85 12.31 14.27
N SER A 157 -0.08 12.03 15.21
CA SER A 157 0.25 11.86 16.62
C SER A 157 1.23 10.71 16.86
N ARG A 158 1.04 9.56 16.19
CA ARG A 158 1.97 8.43 16.27
C ARG A 158 3.35 8.80 15.72
N ALA A 159 3.41 9.57 14.64
CA ALA A 159 4.66 10.07 14.09
C ALA A 159 5.38 11.04 15.07
N GLN A 160 4.64 11.93 15.74
CA GLN A 160 5.20 12.84 16.74
C GLN A 160 5.74 12.11 17.98
N ARG A 161 5.15 11.00 18.37
CA ARG A 161 5.61 10.16 19.48
C ARG A 161 6.79 9.25 19.13
N GLY A 162 7.15 9.20 17.84
CA GLY A 162 8.22 8.32 17.36
C GLY A 162 7.77 6.88 17.05
N ASP A 163 6.46 6.58 17.12
CA ASP A 163 5.91 5.28 16.75
C ASP A 163 6.02 5.03 15.24
N TYR A 164 5.99 6.10 14.43
CA TYR A 164 6.17 6.09 12.98
C TYR A 164 7.37 6.95 12.58
N HIS A 165 8.13 6.50 11.60
CA HIS A 165 9.14 7.33 10.95
C HIS A 165 8.46 8.37 10.07
N PHE A 166 8.75 9.65 10.29
CA PHE A 166 8.11 10.75 9.59
C PHE A 166 9.01 11.36 8.51
N TYR A 167 8.48 11.44 7.30
CA TYR A 167 9.15 12.10 6.18
C TYR A 167 8.25 13.14 5.56
N LYS A 168 8.82 14.32 5.25
CA LYS A 168 8.13 15.41 4.59
C LYS A 168 8.76 15.67 3.22
N LEU A 169 7.96 15.58 2.16
CA LEU A 169 8.35 15.98 0.82
C LEU A 169 8.02 17.47 0.64
N THR A 170 9.05 18.29 0.46
CA THR A 170 8.93 19.76 0.44
C THR A 170 9.03 20.38 -0.95
N LYS A 171 9.49 19.62 -1.96
CA LYS A 171 9.62 20.09 -3.34
C LYS A 171 8.43 19.63 -4.18
N ARG A 172 7.97 20.51 -5.07
CA ARG A 172 7.08 20.18 -6.19
C ARG A 172 7.94 19.77 -7.38
#